data_6afc2aa3196afa6487a8985d916c5975
#
_entry.id   6afc2aa3196afa6487a8985d916c5975
#
_cell.length_a   1.000
_cell.length_b   1.000
_cell.length_c   1.000
_cell.angle_alpha   90.00
_cell.angle_beta   90.00
_cell.angle_gamma   90.00
#
_symmetry.space_group_name_H-M   'P 1'
#
loop_
_entity.id
_entity.type
_entity.pdbx_description
1 polymer ?
#
loop_
_entity_poly.entity_id
_entity_poly.type
_entity_poly.pdbx_seq_one_letter_code
_entity_poly.pdbx_strand_id
1 'polypeptide(L)'
;MNVVNNAAVARATTEHARLENWQLIRGHLVGTVSGDPDHGDGETIHTSDVLAVVKHRHAHTRNREYQLGSPDPNWARLLQLMRSSPDAALELVALHNSIHAPAVRIR
;
A
#
# COMPACT_ATOMS: atom_id res chain seq x y z
N MET A 1 -18.47 -25.51 -3.65
CA MET A 1 -18.17 -25.06 -3.42
C MET A 1 -17.87 -24.23 -3.03
N ASN A 2 -17.83 -24.43 -3.20
CA ASN A 2 -17.40 -23.65 -2.96
C ASN A 2 -17.13 -22.91 -2.96
N VAL A 3 -17.10 -23.03 -3.39
CA VAL A 3 -16.69 -22.41 -3.46
C VAL A 3 -16.62 -21.58 -3.61
N VAL A 4 -16.75 -21.79 -3.93
CA VAL A 4 -16.52 -21.08 -4.09
C VAL A 4 -16.42 -20.21 -4.01
N ASN A 5 -16.57 -20.43 -4.05
CA ASN A 5 -16.37 -19.74 -3.99
C ASN A 5 -15.95 -19.07 -3.83
N ASN A 6 -15.69 -19.31 -4.02
CA ASN A 6 -15.24 -18.81 -3.78
C ASN A 6 -14.81 -18.11 -4.08
N ALA A 7 -14.79 -18.46 -4.69
CA ALA A 7 -14.25 -17.87 -5.26
C ALA A 7 -14.50 -16.74 -5.33
N ALA A 8 -15.08 -16.74 -5.57
CA ALA A 8 -15.32 -15.66 -5.59
C ALA A 8 -15.00 -15.01 -4.60
N VAL A 9 -15.01 -15.32 -4.15
CA VAL A 9 -14.65 -14.73 -3.38
C VAL A 9 -13.59 -14.34 -3.30
N ALA A 10 -13.31 -14.86 -3.52
CA ALA A 10 -12.15 -14.53 -3.49
C ALA A 10 -12.00 -13.38 -4.17
N ARG A 11 -12.52 -13.28 -4.88
CA ARG A 11 -12.36 -12.30 -5.44
C ARG A 11 -12.31 -11.23 -4.74
N ALA A 12 -13.00 -11.20 -4.01
CA ALA A 12 -13.04 -10.07 -3.27
C ALA A 12 -11.76 -9.78 -2.72
N THR A 13 -11.16 -10.72 -2.21
CA THR A 13 -9.94 -10.52 -1.61
C THR A 13 -8.90 -10.22 -2.56
N THR A 14 -9.07 -10.66 -3.74
CA THR A 14 -8.02 -10.44 -4.67
C THR A 14 -7.96 -9.04 -5.08
N GLU A 15 -8.99 -8.31 -4.78
CA GLU A 15 -8.92 -7.00 -5.11
C GLU A 15 -7.92 -6.28 -4.37
N HIS A 16 -7.49 -6.76 -3.26
CA HIS A 16 -6.54 -6.08 -2.42
C HIS A 16 -5.29 -6.87 -2.32
N ALA A 17 -4.35 -6.60 -3.17
CA ALA A 17 -3.03 -7.17 -3.04
C ALA A 17 -2.50 -6.78 -1.68
N ARG A 18 -1.65 -7.64 -1.12
CA ARG A 18 -1.09 -7.40 0.19
C ARG A 18 0.38 -7.06 0.06
N LEU A 19 0.84 -6.10 0.86
CA LEU A 19 2.21 -5.66 0.82
C LEU A 19 2.82 -5.81 2.20
N GLU A 20 3.90 -6.58 2.29
CA GLU A 20 4.62 -6.78 3.53
C GLU A 20 5.98 -6.13 3.46
N ASN A 21 6.56 -5.91 4.62
CA ASN A 21 7.91 -5.37 4.70
C ASN A 21 8.01 -4.07 3.91
N TRP A 22 7.01 -3.24 4.04
CA TRP A 22 6.86 -2.05 3.22
C TRP A 22 7.55 -0.85 3.82
N GLN A 23 7.92 0.07 2.97
CA GLN A 23 8.45 1.35 3.38
C GLN A 23 8.06 2.38 2.32
N LEU A 24 8.26 3.64 2.64
CA LEU A 24 7.97 4.72 1.70
C LEU A 24 9.25 5.26 1.11
N ILE A 25 9.26 5.41 -0.20
CA ILE A 25 10.38 6.01 -0.90
C ILE A 25 9.79 6.98 -1.91
N ARG A 26 10.04 8.27 -1.71
CA ARG A 26 9.57 9.31 -2.62
C ARG A 26 8.07 9.26 -2.90
N GLY A 27 7.29 8.98 -1.86
CA GLY A 27 5.84 8.98 -2.01
C GLY A 27 5.25 7.68 -2.50
N HIS A 28 6.08 6.69 -2.79
CA HIS A 28 5.64 5.37 -3.23
C HIS A 28 5.84 4.36 -2.15
N LEU A 29 5.11 3.27 -2.22
CA LEU A 29 5.35 2.14 -1.35
C LEU A 29 6.29 1.17 -2.04
N VAL A 30 7.20 0.61 -1.28
CA VAL A 30 8.08 -0.45 -1.77
C VAL A 30 7.93 -1.59 -0.79
N GLY A 31 7.69 -2.78 -1.27
CA GLY A 31 7.51 -3.92 -0.39
C GLY A 31 7.35 -5.20 -1.15
N THR A 32 7.10 -6.27 -0.41
CA THR A 32 6.94 -7.59 -0.96
C THR A 32 5.45 -7.87 -1.13
N VAL A 33 5.05 -8.18 -2.33
CA VAL A 33 3.63 -8.31 -2.65
C VAL A 33 3.17 -9.75 -2.64
N SER A 34 1.90 -9.94 -2.33
CA SER A 34 1.24 -11.21 -2.52
C SER A 34 -0.19 -10.94 -2.92
N GLY A 35 -0.79 -11.88 -3.63
CA GLY A 35 -2.18 -11.75 -4.07
C GLY A 35 -2.38 -10.74 -5.17
N ASP A 36 -1.33 -10.38 -5.89
CA ASP A 36 -1.42 -9.42 -6.96
C ASP A 36 -1.47 -10.16 -8.28
N PRO A 37 -2.48 -9.95 -9.11
CA PRO A 37 -2.57 -10.67 -10.37
C PRO A 37 -1.44 -10.37 -11.35
N ASP A 38 -0.77 -9.24 -11.18
CA ASP A 38 0.27 -8.84 -12.10
C ASP A 38 1.67 -9.18 -11.63
N HIS A 39 1.81 -9.65 -10.40
CA HIS A 39 3.14 -9.94 -9.84
C HIS A 39 3.11 -11.23 -9.06
N GLY A 40 4.22 -11.94 -9.06
CA GLY A 40 4.31 -13.18 -8.30
C GLY A 40 4.42 -12.90 -6.81
N ASP A 41 3.88 -13.80 -6.00
CA ASP A 41 3.99 -13.68 -4.56
C ASP A 41 5.45 -13.64 -4.16
N GLY A 42 5.78 -12.74 -3.27
CA GLY A 42 7.15 -12.59 -2.78
C GLY A 42 7.98 -11.63 -3.61
N GLU A 43 7.42 -11.09 -4.65
CA GLU A 43 8.15 -10.16 -5.50
C GLU A 43 8.22 -8.79 -4.82
N THR A 44 9.33 -8.12 -4.93
CA THR A 44 9.45 -6.76 -4.41
C THR A 44 9.00 -5.80 -5.48
N ILE A 45 8.06 -4.96 -5.15
CA ILE A 45 7.52 -4.00 -6.12
C ILE A 45 7.57 -2.58 -5.60
N HIS A 46 7.47 -1.66 -6.53
CA HIS A 46 7.30 -0.24 -6.23
C HIS A 46 5.92 0.15 -6.73
N THR A 47 5.13 0.74 -5.88
CA THR A 47 3.79 1.14 -6.28
C THR A 47 3.81 2.52 -6.91
N SER A 48 2.67 2.97 -7.37
CA SER A 48 2.51 4.37 -7.76
C SER A 48 2.32 5.18 -6.47
N ASP A 49 2.15 6.47 -6.61
CA ASP A 49 2.02 7.37 -5.45
C ASP A 49 0.87 6.99 -4.55
N VAL A 50 1.11 7.04 -3.25
CA VAL A 50 0.06 6.81 -2.27
C VAL A 50 -0.79 8.06 -2.19
N LEU A 51 -2.08 7.92 -2.40
CA LEU A 51 -3.00 9.05 -2.40
C LEU A 51 -3.91 9.10 -1.19
N ALA A 52 -4.14 7.98 -0.55
CA ALA A 52 -5.00 7.94 0.62
C ALA A 52 -4.72 6.68 1.43
N VAL A 53 -5.03 6.76 2.70
CA VAL A 53 -4.92 5.60 3.58
C VAL A 53 -6.19 5.55 4.39
N VAL A 54 -6.84 4.39 4.41
CA VAL A 54 -8.05 4.23 5.19
C VAL A 54 -7.82 3.19 6.25
N LYS A 55 -8.81 2.96 7.08
CA LYS A 55 -8.67 2.08 8.22
C LYS A 55 -7.98 0.79 7.89
N HIS A 56 -7.33 0.22 8.86
CA HIS A 56 -6.64 -1.06 8.75
C HIS A 56 -5.54 -1.04 7.70
N ARG A 57 -4.94 0.12 7.50
CA ARG A 57 -3.81 0.24 6.60
C ARG A 57 -4.10 -0.19 5.17
N HIS A 58 -5.23 0.24 4.68
CA HIS A 58 -5.51 0.07 3.27
C HIS A 58 -4.97 1.30 2.57
N ALA A 59 -3.96 1.11 1.74
CA ALA A 59 -3.35 2.19 1.01
C ALA A 59 -3.90 2.25 -0.40
N HIS A 60 -4.37 3.43 -0.77
CA HIS A 60 -4.87 3.66 -2.12
C HIS A 60 -3.80 4.38 -2.90
N THR A 61 -3.26 3.72 -3.91
CA THR A 61 -2.30 4.36 -4.77
C THR A 61 -3.02 4.78 -6.04
N ARG A 62 -2.30 5.45 -6.92
CA ARG A 62 -2.91 5.88 -8.16
C ARG A 62 -3.46 4.71 -8.97
N ASN A 63 -2.82 3.57 -8.92
CA ASN A 63 -3.20 2.43 -9.76
C ASN A 63 -3.93 1.31 -9.06
N ARG A 64 -3.78 1.18 -7.77
CA ARG A 64 -4.30 -0.01 -7.09
C ARG A 64 -4.36 0.20 -5.58
N GLU A 65 -5.16 -0.63 -4.91
CA GLU A 65 -5.21 -0.63 -3.45
C GLU A 65 -4.37 -1.76 -2.93
N TYR A 66 -3.76 -1.54 -1.76
CA TYR A 66 -2.96 -2.54 -1.10
C TYR A 66 -3.33 -2.61 0.37
N GLN A 67 -3.42 -3.83 0.89
CA GLN A 67 -3.55 -4.04 2.30
C GLN A 67 -2.12 -4.10 2.84
N LEU A 68 -1.77 -3.23 3.75
CA LEU A 68 -0.41 -3.18 4.27
C LEU A 68 -0.26 -4.08 5.47
N GLY A 69 0.77 -4.90 5.48
CA GLY A 69 1.12 -5.74 6.61
C GLY A 69 2.13 -5.01 7.46
N SER A 70 3.20 -5.70 7.85
CA SER A 70 4.22 -5.11 8.69
C SER A 70 5.18 -4.26 7.90
N PRO A 71 5.59 -3.11 8.43
CA PRO A 71 6.57 -2.28 7.73
C PRO A 71 7.95 -2.89 7.82
N ASP A 72 8.84 -2.41 6.96
CA ASP A 72 10.23 -2.82 6.99
C ASP A 72 10.81 -2.43 8.36
N PRO A 73 11.38 -3.38 9.10
CA PRO A 73 11.82 -3.09 10.46
C PRO A 73 12.97 -2.08 10.57
N ASN A 74 13.85 -2.04 9.59
CA ASN A 74 14.94 -1.08 9.63
C ASN A 74 14.41 0.33 9.41
N TRP A 75 13.50 0.47 8.48
CA TRP A 75 12.88 1.76 8.21
C TRP A 75 12.04 2.20 9.41
N ALA A 76 11.31 1.27 10.02
CA ALA A 76 10.50 1.59 11.19
C ALA A 76 11.37 2.08 12.34
N ARG A 77 12.53 1.45 12.52
CA ARG A 77 13.44 1.85 13.58
C ARG A 77 14.00 3.24 13.29
N LEU A 78 14.35 3.52 12.05
CA LEU A 78 14.86 4.83 11.69
C LEU A 78 13.83 5.90 11.99
N LEU A 79 12.57 5.65 11.65
CA LEU A 79 11.51 6.60 11.94
C LEU A 79 11.35 6.82 13.44
N GLN A 80 11.48 5.76 14.22
CA GLN A 80 11.38 5.86 15.66
C GLN A 80 12.45 6.79 16.21
N LEU A 81 13.66 6.69 15.68
CA LEU A 81 14.74 7.59 16.08
C LEU A 81 14.42 9.04 15.73
N MET A 82 13.62 9.24 14.73
CA MET A 82 13.19 10.55 14.32
C MET A 82 11.87 10.95 14.99
N ARG A 83 11.43 10.15 15.96
CA ARG A 83 10.18 10.39 16.69
C ARG A 83 8.96 10.36 15.79
N SER A 84 8.98 9.48 14.83
CA SER A 84 7.87 9.26 13.93
C SER A 84 7.50 7.78 13.94
N SER A 85 6.60 7.39 13.07
CA SER A 85 6.18 6.00 12.95
C SER A 85 5.81 5.74 11.49
N PRO A 86 5.79 4.46 11.10
CA PRO A 86 5.36 4.13 9.74
C PRO A 86 3.96 4.64 9.40
N ASP A 87 3.03 4.55 10.37
CA ASP A 87 1.67 5.01 10.11
C ASP A 87 1.61 6.52 9.94
N ALA A 88 2.34 7.26 10.78
CA ALA A 88 2.36 8.71 10.66
C ALA A 88 3.00 9.14 9.35
N ALA A 89 4.08 8.48 8.97
CA ALA A 89 4.75 8.80 7.71
C ALA A 89 3.84 8.53 6.53
N LEU A 90 3.11 7.42 6.58
CA LEU A 90 2.21 7.04 5.52
C LEU A 90 1.09 8.06 5.33
N GLU A 91 0.50 8.51 6.44
CA GLU A 91 -0.55 9.50 6.37
C GLU A 91 -0.07 10.84 5.85
N LEU A 92 1.12 11.23 6.28
CA LEU A 92 1.69 12.47 5.84
C LEU A 92 1.98 12.46 4.34
N VAL A 93 2.52 11.36 3.85
CA VAL A 93 2.81 11.22 2.43
C VAL A 93 1.52 11.20 1.61
N ALA A 94 0.50 10.51 2.10
CA ALA A 94 -0.77 10.47 1.40
C ALA A 94 -1.38 11.87 1.29
N LEU A 95 -1.32 12.62 2.37
CA LEU A 95 -1.83 13.96 2.37
C LEU A 95 -1.04 14.85 1.40
N HIS A 96 0.26 14.76 1.44
CA HIS A 96 1.10 15.55 0.56
C HIS A 96 0.80 15.24 -0.91
N ASN A 97 0.73 13.97 -1.25
CA ASN A 97 0.47 13.57 -2.64
C ASN A 97 -0.92 13.99 -3.08
N SER A 98 -1.87 13.94 -2.16
CA SER A 98 -3.23 14.30 -2.45
C SER A 98 -3.34 15.79 -2.77
N ILE A 99 -2.66 16.63 -2.00
CA ILE A 99 -2.68 18.06 -2.20
C ILE A 99 -1.99 18.44 -3.51
N HIS A 100 -0.94 17.74 -3.85
CA HIS A 100 -0.15 18.06 -5.04
C HIS A 100 -0.56 17.25 -6.26
N ALA A 101 -1.67 16.53 -6.17
CA ALA A 101 -2.14 15.76 -7.30
C ALA A 101 -2.50 16.70 -8.44
N PRO A 102 -2.21 16.31 -9.66
CA PRO A 102 -2.51 17.17 -10.79
C PRO A 102 -4.00 17.45 -10.88
N ALA A 103 -4.33 18.68 -11.12
CA ALA A 103 -5.71 19.06 -11.23
C ALA A 103 -6.41 18.32 -12.36
N VAL A 104 -5.65 17.90 -13.28
CA VAL A 104 -6.21 17.22 -14.42
C VAL A 104 -7.05 16.04 -14.04
N ARG A 105 -6.74 15.43 -12.92
CA ARG A 105 -7.52 14.30 -12.57
C ARG A 105 -8.87 14.70 -12.15
N ILE A 106 -9.15 15.87 -11.96
CA ILE A 106 -10.45 16.29 -11.56
C ILE A 106 -11.37 16.34 -12.72
N ARG A 107 -10.82 16.40 -13.88
CA ARG A 107 -11.61 16.44 -15.00
C ARG A 107 -12.03 15.28 -15.47
#